data_511b272706b0625a59d7565db3593d39
#
_entry.id   511b272706b0625a59d7565db3593d39
#
_cell.length_a   1.000
_cell.length_b   1.000
_cell.length_c   1.000
_cell.angle_alpha   90.00
_cell.angle_beta   90.00
_cell.angle_gamma   90.00
#
_symmetry.space_group_name_H-M   'P 1'
#
loop_
_entity.id
_entity.type
_entity.pdbx_description
1 polymer ?
#
loop_
_entity_poly.entity_id
_entity_poly.type
_entity_poly.pdbx_seq_one_letter_code
_entity_poly.pdbx_strand_id
1 'polypeptide(L)'
;MSVFPVGLVGKFGLSSPVIKAGVEEENQVVEGWYDYWDHGRKFMLDMAGFAVSVALYRNRSQGSPILMPPRRGREEDDFLKMMGLEVSELEVISPEEVLVWHTKTADSPMPRDPGTKYKGTNVALLWSQV
;
A
#
# COMPACT_ATOMS: atom_id res chain seq x y z
N MET A 1 12.03 -2.48 -1.20
CA MET A 1 11.08 -1.62 -0.45
C MET A 1 9.93 -2.49 0.00
N SER A 2 9.53 -2.38 1.26
CA SER A 2 8.47 -3.20 1.82
C SER A 2 7.14 -2.44 1.80
N VAL A 3 6.06 -3.13 1.49
CA VAL A 3 4.67 -2.63 1.51
C VAL A 3 3.80 -3.57 2.32
N PHE A 4 2.79 -3.05 3.00
CA PHE A 4 1.92 -3.83 3.87
C PHE A 4 0.50 -3.24 3.96
N PRO A 5 -0.49 -4.05 4.37
CA PRO A 5 -1.86 -3.60 4.56
C PRO A 5 -2.00 -2.58 5.69
N VAL A 6 -2.87 -1.58 5.50
CA VAL A 6 -3.23 -0.58 6.51
C VAL A 6 -4.74 -0.55 6.69
N GLY A 7 -5.20 -0.77 7.91
CA GLY A 7 -6.62 -0.71 8.27
C GLY A 7 -7.11 0.71 8.54
N LEU A 8 -8.42 0.91 8.51
CA LEU A 8 -9.15 2.16 8.75
C LEU A 8 -8.83 3.30 7.78
N VAL A 9 -8.36 2.99 6.57
CA VAL A 9 -8.01 3.98 5.54
C VAL A 9 -9.23 4.29 4.65
N GLY A 10 -9.49 5.58 4.49
CA GLY A 10 -10.48 6.09 3.55
C GLY A 10 -11.89 5.52 3.76
N LYS A 11 -12.67 5.44 2.70
CA LYS A 11 -14.03 4.89 2.71
C LYS A 11 -14.09 3.36 2.57
N PHE A 12 -13.00 2.75 2.14
CA PHE A 12 -12.92 1.30 2.01
C PHE A 12 -12.52 0.60 3.31
N GLY A 13 -12.01 1.35 4.28
CA GLY A 13 -11.54 0.82 5.55
C GLY A 13 -10.20 0.08 5.45
N LEU A 14 -9.66 -0.10 4.26
CA LEU A 14 -8.42 -0.82 4.00
C LEU A 14 -7.67 -0.18 2.84
N SER A 15 -6.35 -0.08 2.96
CA SER A 15 -5.39 0.16 1.87
C SER A 15 -4.41 -1.00 1.83
N SER A 16 -4.29 -1.68 0.71
CA SER A 16 -3.46 -2.88 0.60
C SER A 16 -2.92 -3.10 -0.81
N PRO A 17 -1.68 -3.59 -0.94
CA PRO A 17 -1.30 -4.28 -2.17
C PRO A 17 -2.20 -5.50 -2.35
N VAL A 18 -2.58 -5.78 -3.59
CA VAL A 18 -3.37 -6.97 -3.95
C VAL A 18 -2.43 -8.05 -4.43
N ILE A 19 -2.45 -9.17 -3.76
CA ILE A 19 -1.74 -10.38 -4.16
C ILE A 19 -2.70 -11.57 -4.19
N LYS A 20 -2.35 -12.61 -4.92
CA LYS A 20 -3.08 -13.86 -4.95
C LYS A 20 -2.97 -14.58 -3.60
N ALA A 21 -4.09 -14.98 -3.03
CA ALA A 21 -4.10 -15.71 -1.76
C ALA A 21 -3.44 -17.10 -1.88
N GLY A 22 -2.74 -17.52 -0.82
CA GLY A 22 -2.10 -18.84 -0.76
C GLY A 22 -0.83 -18.98 -1.61
N VAL A 23 -0.26 -17.88 -2.08
CA VAL A 23 1.05 -17.86 -2.75
C VAL A 23 2.16 -17.72 -1.71
N GLU A 24 3.20 -18.57 -1.81
CA GLU A 24 4.38 -18.49 -0.94
C GLU A 24 5.07 -17.14 -1.08
N GLU A 25 5.66 -16.63 0.01
CA GLU A 25 6.20 -15.28 0.13
C GLU A 25 7.18 -14.91 -1.02
N GLU A 26 8.07 -15.83 -1.38
CA GLU A 26 9.05 -15.65 -2.44
C GLU A 26 8.46 -15.53 -3.86
N ASN A 27 7.20 -15.96 -4.03
CA ASN A 27 6.49 -15.95 -5.32
C ASN A 27 5.38 -14.88 -5.36
N GLN A 28 5.26 -14.06 -4.32
CA GLN A 28 4.24 -13.02 -4.26
C GLN A 28 4.54 -11.91 -5.26
N VAL A 29 3.53 -11.57 -6.06
CA VAL A 29 3.57 -10.46 -7.00
C VAL A 29 2.41 -9.52 -6.72
N VAL A 30 2.68 -8.23 -6.67
CA VAL A 30 1.64 -7.21 -6.57
C VAL A 30 0.89 -7.14 -7.89
N GLU A 31 -0.34 -7.62 -7.91
CA GLU A 31 -1.23 -7.62 -9.09
C GLU A 31 -2.02 -6.31 -9.23
N GLY A 32 -2.05 -5.50 -8.18
CA GLY A 32 -2.77 -4.24 -8.13
C GLY A 32 -2.89 -3.69 -6.72
N TRP A 33 -3.88 -2.85 -6.53
CA TRP A 33 -4.10 -2.15 -5.28
C TRP A 33 -5.57 -2.20 -4.87
N TYR A 34 -5.81 -2.27 -3.59
CA TYR A 34 -7.10 -2.02 -2.96
C TYR A 34 -6.99 -0.76 -2.11
N ASP A 35 -7.46 0.35 -2.66
CA ASP A 35 -7.46 1.66 -2.00
C ASP A 35 -8.61 2.51 -2.52
N TYR A 36 -9.07 3.48 -1.70
CA TYR A 36 -10.11 4.43 -2.09
C TYR A 36 -9.60 5.50 -3.08
N TRP A 37 -8.30 5.84 -3.00
CA TRP A 37 -7.68 6.93 -3.76
C TRP A 37 -6.96 6.44 -5.03
N ASP A 38 -7.71 6.02 -6.03
CA ASP A 38 -7.15 5.57 -7.31
C ASP A 38 -6.50 6.74 -8.08
N HIS A 39 -7.25 7.66 -8.59
CA HIS A 39 -6.84 8.87 -9.32
C HIS A 39 -5.59 8.74 -10.22
N GLY A 40 -5.38 7.58 -10.84
CA GLY A 40 -4.27 7.32 -11.77
C GLY A 40 -2.90 7.28 -11.09
N ARG A 41 -2.81 6.83 -9.85
CA ARG A 41 -1.56 6.57 -9.15
C ARG A 41 -0.92 5.26 -9.61
N LYS A 42 0.41 5.23 -9.65
CA LYS A 42 1.19 3.99 -9.83
C LYS A 42 1.23 3.19 -8.53
N PHE A 43 1.39 3.89 -7.41
CA PHE A 43 1.44 3.33 -6.07
C PHE A 43 0.24 3.86 -5.27
N MET A 44 -0.79 3.04 -5.13
CA MET A 44 -1.98 3.38 -4.35
C MET A 44 -1.79 2.87 -2.91
N LEU A 45 -0.97 3.58 -2.17
CA LEU A 45 -0.58 3.26 -0.79
C LEU A 45 -0.93 4.41 0.14
N ASP A 46 -1.30 4.08 1.37
CA ASP A 46 -1.28 5.03 2.48
C ASP A 46 0.16 5.29 2.94
N MET A 47 0.44 6.50 3.46
CA MET A 47 1.76 6.86 3.98
C MET A 47 2.27 5.88 5.05
N ALA A 48 1.36 5.27 5.80
CA ALA A 48 1.68 4.25 6.79
C ALA A 48 1.88 2.85 6.19
N GLY A 49 1.64 2.66 4.89
CA GLY A 49 1.61 1.36 4.20
C GLY A 49 2.93 0.92 3.56
N PHE A 50 4.03 1.63 3.81
CA PHE A 50 5.32 1.24 3.25
C PHE A 50 6.52 1.61 4.11
N ALA A 51 7.63 0.91 3.89
CA ALA A 51 8.92 1.22 4.49
C ALA A 51 10.03 1.19 3.43
N VAL A 52 10.91 2.20 3.49
CA VAL A 52 12.07 2.33 2.60
C VAL A 52 13.33 2.19 3.43
N SER A 53 14.23 1.26 3.06
CA SER A 53 15.51 1.16 3.72
C SER A 53 16.38 2.39 3.42
N VAL A 54 17.17 2.82 4.40
CA VAL A 54 18.12 3.95 4.23
C VAL A 54 19.12 3.66 3.10
N ALA A 55 19.53 2.42 2.95
CA ALA A 55 20.44 2.02 1.87
C ALA A 55 19.81 2.21 0.48
N LEU A 56 18.55 1.79 0.31
CA LEU A 56 17.81 2.00 -0.94
C LEU A 56 17.63 3.49 -1.23
N TYR A 57 17.20 4.28 -0.23
CA TYR A 57 17.05 5.72 -0.39
C TYR A 57 18.35 6.40 -0.83
N ARG A 58 19.48 6.10 -0.16
CA ARG A 58 20.80 6.66 -0.50
C ARG A 58 21.23 6.29 -1.92
N ASN A 59 21.01 5.06 -2.31
CA ASN A 59 21.35 4.60 -3.66
C ASN A 59 20.54 5.34 -4.74
N ARG A 60 19.23 5.49 -4.51
CA ARG A 60 18.32 6.15 -5.46
C ARG A 60 18.49 7.67 -5.50
N SER A 61 18.84 8.30 -4.38
CA SER A 61 19.03 9.75 -4.28
C SER A 61 20.34 10.24 -4.95
N GLN A 62 21.31 9.37 -5.15
CA GLN A 62 22.59 9.70 -5.81
C GLN A 62 23.25 10.98 -5.26
N GLY A 63 23.11 11.20 -3.96
CA GLY A 63 23.66 12.39 -3.28
C GLY A 63 22.78 13.64 -3.31
N SER A 64 21.64 13.62 -3.99
CA SER A 64 20.64 14.69 -3.96
C SER A 64 19.40 14.25 -3.21
N PRO A 65 18.91 15.00 -2.21
CA PRO A 65 17.72 14.60 -1.46
C PRO A 65 16.51 14.45 -2.36
N ILE A 66 15.82 13.31 -2.25
CA ILE A 66 14.49 13.14 -2.83
C ILE A 66 13.51 13.67 -1.80
N LEU A 67 12.93 14.81 -2.08
CA LEU A 67 12.00 15.49 -1.17
C LEU A 67 10.57 15.05 -1.48
N MET A 68 9.76 14.99 -0.43
CA MET A 68 8.32 14.77 -0.57
C MET A 68 7.70 15.92 -1.38
N PRO A 69 7.06 15.64 -2.52
CA PRO A 69 6.47 16.71 -3.33
C PRO A 69 5.26 17.34 -2.63
N PRO A 70 5.00 18.64 -2.83
CA PRO A 70 3.94 19.37 -2.13
C PRO A 70 2.53 19.13 -2.71
N ARG A 71 2.31 18.06 -3.45
CA ARG A 71 1.01 17.73 -4.04
C ARG A 71 0.13 17.01 -3.05
N ARG A 72 -0.87 17.70 -2.51
CA ARG A 72 -1.83 17.08 -1.60
C ARG A 72 -2.51 15.86 -2.21
N GLY A 73 -2.46 14.77 -1.48
CA GLY A 73 -3.11 13.50 -1.80
C GLY A 73 -2.41 12.69 -2.89
N ARG A 74 -1.16 12.99 -3.21
CA ARG A 74 -0.30 12.19 -4.11
C ARG A 74 1.13 12.09 -3.60
N GLU A 75 1.36 12.47 -2.38
CA GLU A 75 2.69 12.59 -1.78
C GLU A 75 3.44 11.26 -1.85
N GLU A 76 2.79 10.18 -1.50
CA GLU A 76 3.36 8.83 -1.49
C GLU A 76 3.73 8.36 -2.90
N ASP A 77 2.77 8.47 -3.82
CA ASP A 77 2.94 8.04 -5.21
C ASP A 77 4.05 8.82 -5.91
N ASP A 78 4.05 10.15 -5.77
CA ASP A 78 5.05 11.01 -6.39
C ASP A 78 6.44 10.78 -5.77
N PHE A 79 6.53 10.59 -4.45
CA PHE A 79 7.80 10.26 -3.77
C PHE A 79 8.40 8.94 -4.29
N LEU A 80 7.59 7.89 -4.37
CA LEU A 80 8.05 6.59 -4.85
C LEU A 80 8.43 6.60 -6.33
N LYS A 81 7.71 7.38 -7.14
CA LYS A 81 8.08 7.62 -8.55
C LYS A 81 9.40 8.37 -8.69
N MET A 82 9.62 9.39 -7.85
CA MET A 82 10.90 10.12 -7.84
C MET A 82 12.07 9.25 -7.43
N MET A 83 11.84 8.21 -6.63
CA MET A 83 12.83 7.18 -6.34
C MET A 83 13.08 6.22 -7.51
N GLY A 84 12.35 6.34 -8.60
CA GLY A 84 12.45 5.44 -9.75
C GLY A 84 12.08 3.99 -9.44
N LEU A 85 11.14 3.78 -8.51
CA LEU A 85 10.70 2.44 -8.14
C LEU A 85 9.71 1.85 -9.14
N GLU A 86 9.81 0.53 -9.33
CA GLU A 86 8.84 -0.26 -10.07
C GLU A 86 8.02 -1.14 -9.11
N VAL A 87 6.79 -1.49 -9.51
CA VAL A 87 5.92 -2.34 -8.69
C VAL A 87 6.55 -3.72 -8.44
N SER A 88 7.33 -4.22 -9.41
CA SER A 88 8.07 -5.48 -9.30
C SER A 88 9.22 -5.46 -8.28
N GLU A 89 9.61 -4.28 -7.77
CA GLU A 89 10.63 -4.14 -6.73
C GLU A 89 10.05 -4.12 -5.31
N LEU A 90 8.74 -4.30 -5.18
CA LEU A 90 8.05 -4.27 -3.91
C LEU A 90 8.03 -5.66 -3.26
N GLU A 91 8.37 -5.70 -1.99
CA GLU A 91 8.23 -6.84 -1.12
C GLU A 91 6.97 -6.65 -0.27
N VAL A 92 6.05 -7.59 -0.31
CA VAL A 92 4.81 -7.52 0.48
C VAL A 92 5.05 -8.19 1.84
N ILE A 93 4.83 -7.45 2.91
CA ILE A 93 4.98 -7.95 4.28
C ILE A 93 3.60 -8.20 4.86
N SER A 94 3.44 -9.35 5.52
CA SER A 94 2.20 -9.76 6.20
C SER A 94 0.94 -9.53 5.35
N PRO A 95 0.87 -10.11 4.14
CA PRO A 95 -0.21 -9.79 3.19
C PRO A 95 -1.60 -10.22 3.66
N GLU A 96 -1.67 -11.10 4.66
CA GLU A 96 -2.92 -11.67 5.18
C GLU A 96 -3.33 -11.10 6.54
N GLU A 97 -2.54 -10.13 7.07
CA GLU A 97 -2.78 -9.52 8.38
C GLU A 97 -2.74 -8.01 8.33
N VAL A 98 -3.65 -7.35 9.03
CA VAL A 98 -3.61 -5.90 9.25
C VAL A 98 -2.84 -5.61 10.54
N LEU A 99 -1.59 -5.23 10.41
CA LEU A 99 -0.71 -4.89 11.55
C LEU A 99 -0.61 -3.39 11.80
N VAL A 100 -1.00 -2.57 10.82
CA VAL A 100 -0.93 -1.10 10.88
C VAL A 100 -2.33 -0.52 10.72
N TRP A 101 -2.67 0.44 11.56
CA TRP A 101 -3.98 1.06 11.61
C TRP A 101 -3.88 2.57 11.51
N HIS A 102 -4.59 3.15 10.55
CA HIS A 102 -4.72 4.60 10.39
C HIS A 102 -5.81 5.12 11.34
N THR A 103 -5.43 5.33 12.59
CA THR A 103 -6.37 5.78 13.63
C THR A 103 -6.80 7.23 13.43
N LYS A 104 -8.04 7.52 13.76
CA LYS A 104 -8.66 8.86 13.69
C LYS A 104 -9.35 9.19 15.00
N THR A 105 -9.54 10.49 15.25
CA THR A 105 -10.34 10.99 16.38
C THR A 105 -11.86 11.02 16.08
N ALA A 106 -12.23 10.80 14.83
CA ALA A 106 -13.62 10.69 14.38
C ALA A 106 -13.94 9.24 14.01
N ASP A 107 -15.22 8.88 14.07
CA ASP A 107 -15.67 7.56 13.67
C ASP A 107 -15.28 7.25 12.22
N SER A 108 -14.71 6.07 12.01
CA SER A 108 -14.45 5.58 10.66
C SER A 108 -15.77 5.09 10.05
N PRO A 109 -16.02 5.39 8.77
CA PRO A 109 -17.16 4.78 8.09
C PRO A 109 -16.99 3.25 8.08
N MET A 110 -18.12 2.54 8.12
CA MET A 110 -18.10 1.08 7.93
C MET A 110 -17.39 0.73 6.63
N PRO A 111 -16.45 -0.23 6.67
CA PRO A 111 -15.78 -0.72 5.48
C PRO A 111 -16.80 -1.20 4.43
N ARG A 112 -16.54 -0.94 3.16
CA ARG A 112 -17.37 -1.45 2.07
C ARG A 112 -16.88 -2.81 1.63
N ASP A 113 -17.79 -3.76 1.47
CA ASP A 113 -17.50 -5.08 0.91
C ASP A 113 -16.67 -4.93 -0.39
N PRO A 114 -15.47 -5.53 -0.48
CA PRO A 114 -14.63 -5.46 -1.66
C PRO A 114 -15.27 -6.10 -2.90
N GLY A 115 -16.32 -6.91 -2.72
CA GLY A 115 -17.04 -7.58 -3.78
C GLY A 115 -16.29 -8.76 -4.38
N THR A 116 -16.90 -9.35 -5.40
CA THR A 116 -16.39 -10.57 -6.04
C THR A 116 -15.07 -10.40 -6.80
N LYS A 117 -14.71 -9.16 -7.14
CA LYS A 117 -13.46 -8.82 -7.85
C LYS A 117 -12.22 -9.29 -7.08
N TYR A 118 -12.27 -9.25 -5.75
CA TYR A 118 -11.12 -9.58 -4.89
C TYR A 118 -11.18 -10.99 -4.30
N LYS A 119 -12.10 -11.81 -4.76
CA LYS A 119 -12.20 -13.22 -4.36
C LYS A 119 -10.92 -13.95 -4.78
N GLY A 120 -10.31 -14.68 -3.83
CA GLY A 120 -9.05 -15.39 -4.06
C GLY A 120 -7.79 -14.52 -3.96
N THR A 121 -7.93 -13.29 -3.47
CA THR A 121 -6.81 -12.42 -3.10
C THR A 121 -6.73 -12.23 -1.59
N ASN A 122 -5.60 -11.71 -1.11
CA ASN A 122 -5.40 -11.33 0.28
C ASN A 122 -6.47 -10.32 0.79
N VAL A 123 -6.99 -9.46 -0.07
CA VAL A 123 -8.01 -8.46 0.30
C VAL A 123 -9.26 -9.11 0.89
N ALA A 124 -9.67 -10.28 0.39
CA ALA A 124 -10.83 -11.00 0.93
C ALA A 124 -10.61 -11.45 2.38
N LEU A 125 -9.37 -11.77 2.77
CA LEU A 125 -9.00 -12.15 4.14
C LEU A 125 -8.87 -10.91 5.04
N LEU A 126 -8.20 -9.86 4.55
CA LEU A 126 -7.93 -8.63 5.28
C LEU A 126 -9.22 -7.86 5.61
N TRP A 127 -10.17 -7.88 4.69
CA TRP A 127 -11.43 -7.15 4.87
C TRP A 127 -12.22 -7.60 6.11
N SER A 128 -12.10 -8.87 6.50
CA SER A 128 -12.75 -9.38 7.72
C SER A 128 -12.12 -8.90 9.03
N GLN A 129 -10.98 -8.21 8.95
CA GLN A 129 -10.21 -7.73 10.11
C GLN A 129 -10.42 -6.23 10.39
N VAL A 130 -11.07 -5.50 9.49
CA VAL A 130 -11.25 -4.03 9.56
C VAL A 130 -12.69 -3.59 9.85
#